data_b06ef13ffc17da8e454afade0fa9ec8d
#
_entry.id   b06ef13ffc17da8e454afade0fa9ec8d
#
_cell.length_a   1.000
_cell.length_b   1.000
_cell.length_c   1.000
_cell.angle_alpha   90.00
_cell.angle_beta   90.00
_cell.angle_gamma   90.00
#
_symmetry.space_group_name_H-M   'P 1'
#
loop_
_entity.id
_entity.type
_entity.pdbx_description
1 polymer ?
#
loop_
_entity_poly.entity_id
_entity_poly.type
_entity_poly.pdbx_seq_one_letter_code
_entity_poly.pdbx_strand_id
1 'polypeptide(L)'
;PKAKGSEYEEVSLNGIRTWKITTPNSDPEKILLYFHGGAYQVGSPEGYYPMISHMAENTGFTIYLPDYKLAPEHYFPSQLEDGLKSYEALVNDFDYSSDQIAVGGDSAGGNLTLVTLLKLKELGRKLPSAAFCISPWADPAATGESYNNEMLKKDVLMGPVFKKIWNNFILHGFLRSYVPR
;
A
#
# COMPACT_ATOMS: atom_id res chain seq x y z
N PRO A 1 -17.40 -9.89 8.16
CA PRO A 1 -18.43 -9.43 7.22
C PRO A 1 -18.10 -8.04 6.73
N LYS A 2 -18.50 -7.71 5.48
CA LYS A 2 -18.37 -6.38 4.90
C LYS A 2 -19.39 -5.41 5.49
N ALA A 3 -19.17 -4.11 5.33
CA ALA A 3 -20.11 -3.07 5.70
C ALA A 3 -21.42 -3.22 4.90
N LYS A 4 -22.55 -2.90 5.55
CA LYS A 4 -23.87 -3.02 4.93
C LYS A 4 -24.03 -2.02 3.78
N GLY A 5 -24.49 -2.51 2.63
CA GLY A 5 -24.65 -1.67 1.44
C GLY A 5 -23.33 -1.30 0.74
N SER A 6 -22.19 -1.87 1.18
CA SER A 6 -20.94 -1.68 0.45
C SER A 6 -20.94 -2.47 -0.86
N GLU A 7 -20.39 -1.85 -1.88
CA GLU A 7 -20.20 -2.40 -3.22
C GLU A 7 -18.75 -2.21 -3.65
N TYR A 8 -18.31 -2.99 -4.63
CA TYR A 8 -17.06 -2.73 -5.33
C TYR A 8 -17.25 -2.85 -6.83
N GLU A 9 -16.49 -2.06 -7.55
CA GLU A 9 -16.35 -2.10 -8.99
C GLU A 9 -14.87 -2.40 -9.30
N GLU A 10 -14.60 -3.34 -10.20
CA GLU A 10 -13.25 -3.60 -10.67
C GLU A 10 -12.89 -2.59 -11.77
N VAL A 11 -11.85 -1.84 -11.54
CA VAL A 11 -11.31 -0.83 -12.48
C VAL A 11 -9.84 -1.09 -12.73
N SER A 12 -9.28 -0.44 -13.75
CA SER A 12 -7.85 -0.51 -14.06
C SER A 12 -7.19 0.84 -13.81
N LEU A 13 -6.20 0.88 -12.94
CA LEU A 13 -5.32 2.04 -12.74
C LEU A 13 -4.01 1.82 -13.48
N ASN A 14 -3.90 2.32 -14.73
CA ASN A 14 -2.74 2.11 -15.60
C ASN A 14 -2.33 0.63 -15.73
N GLY A 15 -3.32 -0.24 -15.95
CA GLY A 15 -3.12 -1.68 -16.09
C GLY A 15 -3.09 -2.46 -14.78
N ILE A 16 -3.23 -1.80 -13.63
CA ILE A 16 -3.29 -2.44 -12.32
C ILE A 16 -4.75 -2.69 -11.96
N ARG A 17 -5.09 -3.98 -11.79
CA ARG A 17 -6.40 -4.38 -11.29
C ARG A 17 -6.66 -3.72 -9.95
N THR A 18 -7.77 -3.02 -9.80
CA THR A 18 -8.07 -2.22 -8.61
C THR A 18 -9.55 -2.35 -8.26
N TRP A 19 -9.86 -2.51 -7.00
CA TRP A 19 -11.22 -2.41 -6.52
C TRP A 19 -11.54 -0.99 -6.08
N LYS A 20 -12.50 -0.36 -6.77
CA LYS A 20 -13.15 0.87 -6.33
C LYS A 20 -14.28 0.49 -5.39
N ILE A 21 -14.14 0.81 -4.13
CA ILE A 21 -15.06 0.43 -3.05
C ILE A 21 -15.86 1.66 -2.62
N THR A 22 -17.17 1.50 -2.59
CA THR A 22 -18.12 2.53 -2.19
C THR A 22 -19.14 2.00 -1.19
N THR A 23 -19.76 2.92 -0.47
CA THR A 23 -20.89 2.68 0.40
C THR A 23 -21.93 3.77 0.16
N PRO A 24 -23.16 3.68 0.68
CA PRO A 24 -24.14 4.76 0.56
C PRO A 24 -23.66 6.12 1.10
N ASN A 25 -22.64 6.11 1.97
CA ASN A 25 -22.05 7.32 2.55
C ASN A 25 -20.85 7.85 1.77
N SER A 26 -20.39 7.15 0.72
CA SER A 26 -19.20 7.56 -0.01
C SER A 26 -19.43 8.83 -0.83
N ASP A 27 -18.53 9.78 -0.64
CA ASP A 27 -18.45 11.02 -1.39
C ASP A 27 -17.53 10.78 -2.61
N PRO A 28 -18.01 10.99 -3.85
CA PRO A 28 -17.20 10.79 -5.05
C PRO A 28 -16.04 11.80 -5.19
N GLU A 29 -16.06 12.89 -4.43
CA GLU A 29 -15.00 13.90 -4.42
C GLU A 29 -13.91 13.63 -3.36
N LYS A 30 -14.10 12.62 -2.50
CA LYS A 30 -13.14 12.22 -1.48
C LYS A 30 -12.56 10.86 -1.80
N ILE A 31 -11.33 10.85 -2.24
CA ILE A 31 -10.66 9.66 -2.76
C ILE A 31 -9.57 9.20 -1.80
N LEU A 32 -9.58 7.92 -1.48
CA LEU A 32 -8.50 7.26 -0.76
C LEU A 32 -7.88 6.18 -1.64
N LEU A 33 -6.61 6.34 -1.98
CA LEU A 33 -5.79 5.27 -2.53
C LEU A 33 -5.18 4.49 -1.36
N TYR A 34 -5.59 3.24 -1.18
CA TYR A 34 -5.16 2.42 -0.05
C TYR A 34 -4.31 1.24 -0.49
N PHE A 35 -3.11 1.11 0.09
CA PHE A 35 -2.22 -0.01 -0.13
C PHE A 35 -2.32 -1.00 1.03
N HIS A 36 -2.68 -2.24 0.73
CA HIS A 36 -2.83 -3.29 1.74
C HIS A 36 -1.47 -3.76 2.30
N GLY A 37 -1.48 -4.27 3.52
CA GLY A 37 -0.33 -4.93 4.13
C GLY A 37 -0.10 -6.35 3.58
N GLY A 38 0.81 -7.08 4.22
CA GLY A 38 1.11 -8.47 3.86
C GLY A 38 2.57 -8.70 3.49
N ALA A 39 3.49 -7.88 4.01
CA ALA A 39 4.94 -8.02 3.83
C ALA A 39 5.39 -8.06 2.35
N TYR A 40 4.61 -7.48 1.44
CA TYR A 40 4.78 -7.55 0.00
C TYR A 40 4.70 -8.97 -0.59
N GLN A 41 4.17 -9.94 0.14
CA GLN A 41 4.12 -11.35 -0.23
C GLN A 41 2.71 -11.92 -0.30
N VAL A 42 1.82 -11.37 0.48
CA VAL A 42 0.44 -11.81 0.61
C VAL A 42 -0.49 -10.60 0.68
N GLY A 43 -1.77 -10.85 0.55
CA GLY A 43 -2.80 -9.84 0.54
C GLY A 43 -3.45 -9.74 -0.83
N SER A 44 -4.65 -9.25 -0.86
CA SER A 44 -5.40 -8.97 -2.08
C SER A 44 -6.58 -8.06 -1.77
N PRO A 45 -7.19 -7.42 -2.77
CA PRO A 45 -8.43 -6.67 -2.60
C PRO A 45 -9.54 -7.50 -1.95
N GLU A 46 -9.67 -8.78 -2.32
CA GLU A 46 -10.67 -9.70 -1.77
C GLU A 46 -10.50 -9.88 -0.24
N GLY A 47 -9.26 -10.08 0.21
CA GLY A 47 -8.95 -10.28 1.62
C GLY A 47 -9.16 -9.03 2.46
N TYR A 48 -8.92 -7.87 1.88
CA TYR A 48 -9.04 -6.57 2.54
C TYR A 48 -10.42 -5.94 2.45
N TYR A 49 -11.27 -6.39 1.52
CA TYR A 49 -12.58 -5.81 1.29
C TYR A 49 -13.44 -5.62 2.56
N PRO A 50 -13.54 -6.59 3.48
CA PRO A 50 -14.33 -6.39 4.70
C PRO A 50 -13.84 -5.18 5.50
N MET A 51 -12.55 -5.06 5.74
CA MET A 51 -11.97 -3.94 6.50
C MET A 51 -12.15 -2.61 5.76
N ILE A 52 -11.83 -2.58 4.46
CA ILE A 52 -11.88 -1.37 3.64
C ILE A 52 -13.31 -0.88 3.45
N SER A 53 -14.29 -1.78 3.35
CA SER A 53 -15.71 -1.39 3.26
C SER A 53 -16.18 -0.66 4.52
N HIS A 54 -15.75 -1.10 5.71
CA HIS A 54 -16.04 -0.38 6.96
C HIS A 54 -15.28 0.95 7.04
N MET A 55 -14.07 1.01 6.50
CA MET A 55 -13.35 2.27 6.40
C MET A 55 -14.11 3.26 5.51
N ALA A 56 -14.57 2.84 4.33
CA ALA A 56 -15.38 3.67 3.44
C ALA A 56 -16.68 4.16 4.12
N GLU A 57 -17.39 3.27 4.81
CA GLU A 57 -18.63 3.60 5.52
C GLU A 57 -18.41 4.68 6.60
N ASN A 58 -17.34 4.56 7.38
CA ASN A 58 -17.09 5.45 8.51
C ASN A 58 -16.41 6.77 8.14
N THR A 59 -15.71 6.81 7.02
CA THR A 59 -14.97 8.00 6.59
C THR A 59 -15.66 8.78 5.46
N GLY A 60 -16.56 8.12 4.73
CA GLY A 60 -17.21 8.68 3.55
C GLY A 60 -16.30 8.75 2.32
N PHE A 61 -15.12 8.13 2.34
CA PHE A 61 -14.26 8.09 1.16
C PHE A 61 -14.74 7.05 0.14
N THR A 62 -14.57 7.37 -1.14
CA THR A 62 -14.47 6.37 -2.21
C THR A 62 -13.06 5.81 -2.17
N ILE A 63 -12.89 4.49 -1.98
CA ILE A 63 -11.58 3.88 -1.75
C ILE A 63 -11.16 3.05 -2.96
N TYR A 64 -9.98 3.33 -3.47
CA TYR A 64 -9.30 2.54 -4.50
C TYR A 64 -8.26 1.64 -3.83
N LEU A 65 -8.42 0.34 -4.02
CA LEU A 65 -7.59 -0.72 -3.43
C LEU A 65 -6.90 -1.51 -4.55
N PRO A 66 -5.68 -1.13 -4.94
CA PRO A 66 -4.94 -1.80 -6.00
C PRO A 66 -4.46 -3.19 -5.59
N ASP A 67 -4.55 -4.13 -6.53
CA ASP A 67 -3.92 -5.44 -6.49
C ASP A 67 -2.48 -5.31 -7.02
N TYR A 68 -1.64 -4.62 -6.23
CA TYR A 68 -0.26 -4.35 -6.62
C TYR A 68 0.58 -5.63 -6.58
N LYS A 69 1.62 -5.67 -7.40
CA LYS A 69 2.50 -6.83 -7.56
C LYS A 69 3.12 -7.27 -6.24
N LEU A 70 3.11 -8.58 -6.03
CA LEU A 70 3.68 -9.21 -4.85
C LEU A 70 4.88 -10.07 -5.22
N ALA A 71 5.70 -10.27 -4.27
CA ALA A 71 6.80 -11.19 -4.33
C ALA A 71 6.32 -12.60 -3.93
N PRO A 72 6.96 -13.72 -4.42
CA PRO A 72 8.25 -13.75 -5.13
C PRO A 72 8.16 -13.49 -6.63
N GLU A 73 6.97 -13.41 -7.21
CA GLU A 73 6.79 -13.25 -8.66
C GLU A 73 7.36 -11.91 -9.13
N HIS A 74 7.24 -10.87 -8.31
CA HIS A 74 7.70 -9.52 -8.59
C HIS A 74 8.47 -8.93 -7.41
N TYR A 75 9.71 -8.56 -7.66
CA TYR A 75 10.56 -7.91 -6.64
C TYR A 75 10.52 -6.38 -6.77
N PHE A 76 11.06 -5.70 -5.75
CA PHE A 76 11.32 -4.27 -5.82
C PHE A 76 12.12 -3.94 -7.12
N PRO A 77 11.76 -2.87 -7.85
CA PRO A 77 10.85 -1.80 -7.48
C PRO A 77 9.40 -1.96 -7.98
N SER A 78 8.95 -3.15 -8.41
CA SER A 78 7.64 -3.35 -9.03
C SER A 78 6.47 -2.83 -8.20
N GLN A 79 6.52 -2.95 -6.87
CA GLN A 79 5.49 -2.45 -5.96
C GLN A 79 5.44 -0.92 -5.97
N LEU A 80 6.59 -0.27 -5.94
CA LEU A 80 6.69 1.18 -6.02
C LEU A 80 6.19 1.71 -7.37
N GLU A 81 6.55 1.02 -8.46
CA GLU A 81 6.05 1.36 -9.81
C GLU A 81 4.53 1.27 -9.87
N ASP A 82 3.94 0.21 -9.29
CA ASP A 82 2.49 0.06 -9.24
C ASP A 82 1.84 1.13 -8.35
N GLY A 83 2.45 1.49 -7.22
CA GLY A 83 1.98 2.58 -6.37
C GLY A 83 1.94 3.93 -7.10
N LEU A 84 3.01 4.25 -7.83
CA LEU A 84 3.08 5.47 -8.65
C LEU A 84 2.05 5.47 -9.77
N LYS A 85 1.96 4.37 -10.54
CA LYS A 85 0.99 4.22 -11.62
C LYS A 85 -0.45 4.37 -11.13
N SER A 86 -0.75 3.79 -9.97
CA SER A 86 -2.09 3.89 -9.38
C SER A 86 -2.44 5.33 -9.03
N TYR A 87 -1.51 6.06 -8.39
CA TYR A 87 -1.72 7.47 -8.09
C TYR A 87 -1.84 8.34 -9.35
N GLU A 88 -0.93 8.15 -10.31
CA GLU A 88 -0.94 8.91 -11.56
C GLU A 88 -2.19 8.64 -12.39
N ALA A 89 -2.73 7.41 -12.37
CA ALA A 89 -3.99 7.10 -13.04
C ALA A 89 -5.18 7.85 -12.43
N LEU A 90 -5.25 7.94 -11.10
CA LEU A 90 -6.30 8.71 -10.44
C LEU A 90 -6.27 10.17 -10.85
N VAL A 91 -5.08 10.75 -10.99
CA VAL A 91 -4.92 12.17 -11.40
C VAL A 91 -5.16 12.38 -12.89
N ASN A 92 -4.64 11.51 -13.76
CA ASN A 92 -4.58 11.76 -15.20
C ASN A 92 -5.73 11.12 -15.99
N ASP A 93 -6.21 9.92 -15.54
CA ASP A 93 -7.20 9.16 -16.29
C ASP A 93 -8.58 9.24 -15.65
N PHE A 94 -8.64 9.46 -14.33
CA PHE A 94 -9.89 9.65 -13.58
C PHE A 94 -10.17 11.11 -13.25
N ASP A 95 -9.30 12.04 -13.66
CA ASP A 95 -9.42 13.50 -13.51
C ASP A 95 -9.59 14.00 -12.07
N TYR A 96 -9.13 13.23 -11.06
CA TYR A 96 -9.15 13.71 -9.69
C TYR A 96 -8.03 14.72 -9.45
N SER A 97 -8.36 15.84 -8.83
CA SER A 97 -7.34 16.74 -8.31
C SER A 97 -6.53 16.04 -7.20
N SER A 98 -5.23 16.31 -7.12
CA SER A 98 -4.40 15.85 -6.02
C SER A 98 -4.95 16.24 -4.64
N ASP A 99 -5.70 17.35 -4.58
CA ASP A 99 -6.35 17.84 -3.35
C ASP A 99 -7.55 16.99 -2.91
N GLN A 100 -8.11 16.18 -3.81
CA GLN A 100 -9.18 15.23 -3.52
C GLN A 100 -8.65 13.87 -3.07
N ILE A 101 -7.35 13.60 -3.25
CA ILE A 101 -6.75 12.30 -3.02
C ILE A 101 -5.99 12.29 -1.68
N ALA A 102 -6.34 11.34 -0.82
CA ALA A 102 -5.50 10.87 0.27
C ALA A 102 -4.85 9.54 -0.10
N VAL A 103 -3.68 9.25 0.47
CA VAL A 103 -3.01 7.95 0.29
C VAL A 103 -2.76 7.32 1.65
N GLY A 104 -3.02 6.03 1.78
CA GLY A 104 -2.79 5.34 3.04
C GLY A 104 -2.50 3.86 2.86
N GLY A 105 -2.11 3.22 3.97
CA GLY A 105 -1.84 1.78 3.98
C GLY A 105 -1.37 1.28 5.34
N ASP A 106 -1.40 -0.04 5.50
CA ASP A 106 -0.95 -0.71 6.71
C ASP A 106 0.31 -1.54 6.47
N SER A 107 1.16 -1.69 7.48
CA SER A 107 2.34 -2.56 7.44
C SER A 107 3.23 -2.29 6.21
N ALA A 108 3.39 -3.27 5.30
CA ALA A 108 4.07 -3.11 4.01
C ALA A 108 3.37 -2.08 3.11
N GLY A 109 2.03 -2.00 3.12
CA GLY A 109 1.27 -0.96 2.41
C GLY A 109 1.51 0.44 2.98
N GLY A 110 1.74 0.55 4.29
CA GLY A 110 2.20 1.79 4.92
C GLY A 110 3.61 2.19 4.44
N ASN A 111 4.52 1.24 4.29
CA ASN A 111 5.81 1.48 3.65
C ASN A 111 5.63 1.93 2.20
N LEU A 112 4.79 1.24 1.42
CA LEU A 112 4.50 1.61 0.04
C LEU A 112 3.93 3.03 -0.08
N THR A 113 3.06 3.43 0.86
CA THR A 113 2.58 4.81 0.97
C THR A 113 3.75 5.80 1.10
N LEU A 114 4.66 5.57 2.04
CA LEU A 114 5.79 6.47 2.30
C LEU A 114 6.74 6.56 1.09
N VAL A 115 7.11 5.43 0.50
CA VAL A 115 8.05 5.43 -0.63
C VAL A 115 7.42 5.99 -1.91
N THR A 116 6.10 5.83 -2.10
CA THR A 116 5.36 6.45 -3.20
C THR A 116 5.39 7.98 -3.06
N LEU A 117 5.11 8.52 -1.86
CA LEU A 117 5.18 9.96 -1.61
C LEU A 117 6.58 10.53 -1.82
N LEU A 118 7.60 9.83 -1.34
CA LEU A 118 9.00 10.24 -1.55
C LEU A 118 9.34 10.28 -3.04
N LYS A 119 8.91 9.27 -3.80
CA LYS A 119 9.16 9.22 -5.24
C LYS A 119 8.39 10.28 -6.02
N LEU A 120 7.12 10.54 -5.68
CA LEU A 120 6.36 11.66 -6.26
C LEU A 120 7.07 13.00 -6.03
N LYS A 121 7.56 13.22 -4.80
CA LYS A 121 8.33 14.43 -4.47
C LYS A 121 9.63 14.53 -5.27
N GLU A 122 10.39 13.44 -5.37
CA GLU A 122 11.62 13.36 -6.17
C GLU A 122 11.37 13.70 -7.64
N LEU A 123 10.25 13.21 -8.19
CA LEU A 123 9.85 13.47 -9.58
C LEU A 123 9.19 14.85 -9.80
N GLY A 124 9.06 15.68 -8.77
CA GLY A 124 8.41 16.99 -8.84
C GLY A 124 6.91 16.88 -9.15
N ARG A 125 6.26 15.76 -8.84
CA ARG A 125 4.82 15.57 -9.02
C ARG A 125 4.04 16.20 -7.87
N LYS A 126 2.79 16.59 -8.15
CA LYS A 126 1.87 17.05 -7.09
C LYS A 126 1.65 15.90 -6.08
N LEU A 127 1.78 16.23 -4.81
CA LEU A 127 1.52 15.28 -3.73
C LEU A 127 0.01 15.22 -3.43
N PRO A 128 -0.49 14.10 -2.87
CA PRO A 128 -1.86 14.03 -2.37
C PRO A 128 -2.08 15.02 -1.22
N SER A 129 -3.35 15.35 -0.94
CA SER A 129 -3.75 16.28 0.12
C SER A 129 -3.39 15.79 1.52
N ALA A 130 -3.41 14.48 1.72
CA ALA A 130 -3.11 13.84 2.99
C ALA A 130 -2.52 12.45 2.80
N ALA A 131 -1.82 11.97 3.83
CA ALA A 131 -1.40 10.58 3.92
C ALA A 131 -1.47 10.07 5.36
N PHE A 132 -1.74 8.76 5.51
CA PHE A 132 -1.67 8.10 6.81
C PHE A 132 -1.11 6.69 6.68
N CYS A 133 -0.53 6.20 7.76
CA CYS A 133 -0.01 4.84 7.84
C CYS A 133 -0.50 4.16 9.12
N ILE A 134 -0.90 2.89 8.99
CA ILE A 134 -1.28 2.06 10.13
C ILE A 134 -0.14 1.07 10.37
N SER A 135 0.57 1.25 11.50
CA SER A 135 1.72 0.39 11.86
C SER A 135 2.66 0.13 10.69
N PRO A 136 3.21 1.16 10.02
CA PRO A 136 3.96 0.99 8.80
C PRO A 136 5.27 0.22 9.03
N TRP A 137 5.65 -0.61 8.08
CA TRP A 137 7.01 -1.16 8.05
C TRP A 137 7.99 -0.08 7.55
N ALA A 138 8.24 0.92 8.40
CA ALA A 138 8.97 2.13 8.02
C ALA A 138 10.49 1.91 7.86
N ASP A 139 11.05 0.90 8.54
CA ASP A 139 12.46 0.54 8.47
C ASP A 139 12.66 -0.88 7.92
N PRO A 140 12.66 -1.07 6.59
CA PRO A 140 12.95 -2.36 5.99
C PRO A 140 14.36 -2.89 6.30
N ALA A 141 15.30 -2.04 6.69
CA ALA A 141 16.65 -2.44 7.06
C ALA A 141 16.77 -3.00 8.49
N ALA A 142 15.67 -2.93 9.27
CA ALA A 142 15.62 -3.42 10.65
C ALA A 142 16.76 -2.89 11.52
N THR A 143 17.07 -1.60 11.39
CA THR A 143 18.17 -0.95 12.09
C THR A 143 17.81 -0.47 13.48
N GLY A 144 16.50 -0.41 13.78
CA GLY A 144 15.98 0.02 15.07
C GLY A 144 16.45 -0.87 16.24
N GLU A 145 16.68 -0.25 17.39
CA GLU A 145 17.18 -0.94 18.59
C GLU A 145 16.29 -2.11 19.01
N SER A 146 14.97 -1.98 18.83
CA SER A 146 13.99 -3.03 19.17
C SER A 146 14.19 -4.33 18.41
N TYR A 147 14.81 -4.31 17.24
CA TYR A 147 15.11 -5.53 16.47
C TYR A 147 16.25 -6.37 17.07
N ASN A 148 17.03 -5.81 18.01
CA ASN A 148 18.17 -6.45 18.62
C ASN A 148 17.93 -6.89 20.06
N ASN A 149 16.71 -6.75 20.59
CA ASN A 149 16.44 -7.05 21.98
C ASN A 149 15.70 -8.40 22.18
N GLU A 150 15.69 -8.89 23.43
CA GLU A 150 15.02 -10.13 23.82
C GLU A 150 13.48 -10.12 23.55
N MET A 151 12.89 -8.94 23.42
CA MET A 151 11.46 -8.80 23.11
C MET A 151 11.13 -9.35 21.73
N LEU A 152 12.04 -9.23 20.75
CA LEU A 152 11.83 -9.80 19.41
C LEU A 152 11.65 -11.31 19.43
N LYS A 153 12.28 -12.02 20.38
CA LYS A 153 12.12 -13.48 20.55
C LYS A 153 10.71 -13.87 20.97
N LYS A 154 9.97 -12.95 21.57
CA LYS A 154 8.59 -13.14 22.04
C LYS A 154 7.56 -12.64 21.04
N ASP A 155 8.00 -11.89 20.04
CA ASP A 155 7.13 -11.38 18.98
C ASP A 155 6.78 -12.51 18.02
N VAL A 156 5.51 -12.92 18.03
CA VAL A 156 5.02 -14.06 17.22
C VAL A 156 4.95 -13.71 15.73
N LEU A 157 4.91 -12.42 15.39
CA LEU A 157 4.83 -11.98 14.00
C LEU A 157 6.22 -11.70 13.43
N MET A 158 7.03 -10.92 14.13
CA MET A 158 8.31 -10.42 13.61
C MET A 158 9.51 -11.32 13.97
N GLY A 159 9.44 -12.06 15.10
CA GLY A 159 10.56 -12.85 15.60
C GLY A 159 11.02 -13.97 14.67
N PRO A 160 10.25 -15.06 14.49
CA PRO A 160 10.68 -16.21 13.69
C PRO A 160 10.55 -15.99 12.18
N VAL A 161 9.52 -15.23 11.77
CA VAL A 161 9.15 -15.01 10.37
C VAL A 161 10.00 -13.93 9.72
N PHE A 162 10.34 -12.89 10.49
CA PHE A 162 11.07 -11.73 10.00
C PHE A 162 12.43 -12.09 9.39
N LYS A 163 13.21 -12.94 10.06
CA LYS A 163 14.52 -13.38 9.54
C LYS A 163 14.41 -14.12 8.20
N LYS A 164 13.32 -14.86 8.01
CA LYS A 164 13.05 -15.60 6.77
C LYS A 164 12.57 -14.68 5.65
N ILE A 165 11.70 -13.73 5.98
CA ILE A 165 11.23 -12.68 5.06
C ILE A 165 12.40 -11.80 4.63
N TRP A 166 13.20 -11.35 5.59
CA TRP A 166 14.38 -10.51 5.35
C TRP A 166 15.39 -11.17 4.42
N ASN A 167 15.82 -12.38 4.74
CA ASN A 167 16.87 -13.06 3.99
C ASN A 167 16.43 -13.46 2.57
N ASN A 168 15.15 -13.81 2.36
CA ASN A 168 14.69 -14.27 1.05
C ASN A 168 14.18 -13.16 0.14
N PHE A 169 13.85 -11.98 0.68
CA PHE A 169 13.03 -11.01 -0.02
C PHE A 169 13.68 -9.67 -0.28
N ILE A 170 14.10 -9.03 0.78
CA ILE A 170 14.61 -7.66 0.71
C ILE A 170 16.05 -7.68 0.25
N LEU A 171 16.88 -8.63 0.75
CA LEU A 171 18.26 -8.74 0.34
C LEU A 171 18.42 -9.11 -1.14
N HIS A 172 17.62 -10.05 -1.65
CA HIS A 172 17.71 -10.46 -3.05
C HIS A 172 17.14 -9.43 -4.04
N GLY A 173 16.04 -8.75 -3.67
CA GLY A 173 15.47 -7.68 -4.50
C GLY A 173 16.31 -6.41 -4.45
N PHE A 174 16.68 -5.97 -3.26
CA PHE A 174 17.42 -4.73 -3.03
C PHE A 174 18.86 -4.79 -3.54
N LEU A 175 19.58 -5.89 -3.31
CA LEU A 175 20.96 -6.04 -3.78
C LEU A 175 21.06 -6.18 -5.31
N ARG A 176 20.07 -6.75 -5.97
CA ARG A 176 20.05 -6.83 -7.44
C ARG A 176 19.79 -5.49 -8.13
N SER A 177 19.08 -4.56 -7.47
CA SER A 177 18.77 -3.24 -8.03
C SER A 177 19.86 -2.19 -7.75
N TYR A 178 20.74 -2.44 -6.78
CA TYR A 178 21.80 -1.51 -6.37
C TYR A 178 23.23 -1.95 -6.73
N VAL A 179 23.43 -3.12 -7.30
CA VAL A 179 24.74 -3.51 -7.84
C VAL A 179 24.84 -2.99 -9.27
N PRO A 180 25.66 -1.98 -9.57
CA PRO A 180 25.93 -1.57 -10.94
C PRO A 180 26.51 -2.78 -11.71
N ARG A 181 25.94 -3.06 -12.89
CA ARG A 181 26.53 -4.01 -13.83
C ARG A 181 27.77 -3.42 -14.45
#